data_bbae973db1c86b55d0d34e2d7eeec6b4
#
_entry.id   bbae973db1c86b55d0d34e2d7eeec6b4
#
_cell.length_a   1.000
_cell.length_b   1.000
_cell.length_c   1.000
_cell.angle_alpha   90.00
_cell.angle_beta   90.00
_cell.angle_gamma   90.00
#
_symmetry.space_group_name_H-M   'P 1'
#
loop_
_entity.id
_entity.type
_entity.pdbx_description
1 polymer ?
#
loop_
_entity_poly.entity_id
_entity_poly.type
_entity_poly.pdbx_seq_one_letter_code
_entity_poly.pdbx_strand_id
1 'polypeptide(L)'
;MDKEFLISALKSIENAKRENRDRVANIVYNHKELFNYLVELTFLVDDKISIKAAWILEWMCTHGNLPWILPHLDEFTKNISSLHFDSAIRPCAKICEQIAKVYTSKKENEFQSTLTHEQIDAIVETGFDWLITPQKIAVRAYTMHTLYLFGLQKDWVPPELEHLITTKISKESKGCKARGTHILSLIKKHQKI
;
A
#
# COMPACT_ATOMS: atom_id res chain seq x y z
N MET A 1 -16.48 -20.86 3.86
CA MET A 1 -17.37 -19.69 3.63
C MET A 1 -17.16 -19.20 2.22
N ASP A 2 -18.13 -18.46 1.66
CA ASP A 2 -18.11 -18.01 0.26
C ASP A 2 -17.99 -16.47 0.14
N LYS A 3 -17.92 -16.01 -1.09
CA LYS A 3 -17.80 -14.59 -1.44
C LYS A 3 -18.99 -13.76 -0.95
N GLU A 4 -20.20 -14.31 -1.05
CA GLU A 4 -21.44 -13.61 -0.64
C GLU A 4 -21.49 -13.39 0.87
N PHE A 5 -21.00 -14.35 1.65
CA PHE A 5 -20.83 -14.19 3.08
C PHE A 5 -19.87 -13.04 3.40
N LEU A 6 -18.71 -12.97 2.72
CA LEU A 6 -17.75 -11.87 2.92
C LEU A 6 -18.36 -10.51 2.53
N ILE A 7 -19.08 -10.44 1.41
CA ILE A 7 -19.78 -9.21 0.98
C ILE A 7 -20.76 -8.75 2.07
N SER A 8 -21.54 -9.67 2.64
CA SER A 8 -22.47 -9.35 3.73
C SER A 8 -21.73 -8.83 4.97
N ALA A 9 -20.62 -9.47 5.35
CA ALA A 9 -19.79 -9.02 6.46
C ALA A 9 -19.18 -7.63 6.22
N LEU A 10 -18.68 -7.36 5.02
CA LEU A 10 -18.16 -6.04 4.63
C LEU A 10 -19.27 -4.97 4.63
N LYS A 11 -20.46 -5.28 4.12
CA LYS A 11 -21.62 -4.37 4.14
C LYS A 11 -22.01 -3.97 5.55
N SER A 12 -21.86 -4.84 6.54
CA SER A 12 -22.15 -4.58 7.94
C SER A 12 -21.18 -3.62 8.64
N ILE A 13 -20.06 -3.22 7.98
CA ILE A 13 -19.16 -2.18 8.48
C ILE A 13 -19.84 -0.82 8.30
N GLU A 14 -20.24 -0.20 9.39
CA GLU A 14 -20.89 1.12 9.37
C GLU A 14 -19.90 2.26 9.13
N ASN A 15 -18.71 2.16 9.72
CA ASN A 15 -17.67 3.20 9.65
C ASN A 15 -16.27 2.59 9.82
N ALA A 16 -15.24 3.41 9.60
CA ALA A 16 -13.83 3.01 9.67
C ALA A 16 -13.28 2.83 11.09
N LYS A 17 -14.11 2.81 12.15
CA LYS A 17 -13.64 2.58 13.51
C LYS A 17 -12.97 1.22 13.64
N ARG A 18 -12.00 1.16 14.55
CA ARG A 18 -11.18 -0.04 14.77
C ARG A 18 -12.04 -1.28 15.05
N GLU A 19 -13.01 -1.18 15.94
CA GLU A 19 -13.89 -2.28 16.35
C GLU A 19 -14.60 -2.96 15.18
N ASN A 20 -15.12 -2.16 14.22
CA ASN A 20 -15.79 -2.69 13.03
C ASN A 20 -14.82 -3.43 12.11
N ARG A 21 -13.60 -2.90 11.95
CA ARG A 21 -12.56 -3.55 11.14
C ARG A 21 -12.04 -4.81 11.80
N ASP A 22 -11.76 -4.78 13.11
CA ASP A 22 -11.28 -5.93 13.88
C ASP A 22 -12.28 -7.09 13.79
N ARG A 23 -13.58 -6.81 13.90
CA ARG A 23 -14.64 -7.83 13.81
C ARG A 23 -14.61 -8.56 12.46
N VAL A 24 -14.57 -7.84 11.34
CA VAL A 24 -14.58 -8.47 10.00
C VAL A 24 -13.21 -9.08 9.68
N ALA A 25 -12.13 -8.47 10.10
CA ALA A 25 -10.79 -9.02 9.94
C ALA A 25 -10.62 -10.36 10.69
N ASN A 26 -11.21 -10.49 11.89
CA ASN A 26 -11.23 -11.76 12.62
C ASN A 26 -12.03 -12.86 11.89
N ILE A 27 -13.08 -12.51 11.17
CA ILE A 27 -13.79 -13.46 10.30
C ILE A 27 -12.83 -13.97 9.21
N VAL A 28 -12.15 -13.08 8.50
CA VAL A 28 -11.18 -13.47 7.45
C VAL A 28 -10.01 -14.26 8.05
N TYR A 29 -9.52 -13.89 9.23
CA TYR A 29 -8.44 -14.60 9.92
C TYR A 29 -8.81 -16.06 10.23
N ASN A 30 -10.02 -16.29 10.72
CA ASN A 30 -10.51 -17.63 11.04
C ASN A 30 -10.93 -18.44 9.81
N HIS A 31 -11.11 -17.80 8.66
CA HIS A 31 -11.54 -18.37 7.38
C HIS A 31 -10.64 -17.89 6.26
N LYS A 32 -9.40 -18.44 6.23
CA LYS A 32 -8.34 -17.99 5.32
C LYS A 32 -8.74 -18.04 3.84
N GLU A 33 -9.64 -18.94 3.47
CA GLU A 33 -10.20 -19.02 2.11
C GLU A 33 -10.90 -17.73 1.65
N LEU A 34 -11.38 -16.90 2.60
CA LEU A 34 -11.99 -15.61 2.29
C LEU A 34 -10.97 -14.54 1.84
N PHE A 35 -9.68 -14.75 2.12
CA PHE A 35 -8.66 -13.76 1.77
C PHE A 35 -8.54 -13.55 0.26
N ASN A 36 -8.70 -14.60 -0.54
CA ASN A 36 -8.76 -14.51 -2.00
C ASN A 36 -9.89 -13.57 -2.45
N TYR A 37 -11.10 -13.76 -1.95
CA TYR A 37 -12.23 -12.88 -2.26
C TYR A 37 -12.04 -11.46 -1.73
N LEU A 38 -11.32 -11.29 -0.62
CA LEU A 38 -11.01 -9.98 -0.07
C LEU A 38 -10.12 -9.17 -1.02
N VAL A 39 -9.10 -9.79 -1.62
CA VAL A 39 -8.25 -9.17 -2.64
C VAL A 39 -9.09 -8.80 -3.86
N GLU A 40 -9.86 -9.74 -4.40
CA GLU A 40 -10.76 -9.50 -5.55
C GLU A 40 -11.72 -8.34 -5.29
N LEU A 41 -12.40 -8.32 -4.14
CA LEU A 41 -13.35 -7.26 -3.79
C LEU A 41 -12.67 -5.88 -3.59
N THR A 42 -11.38 -5.86 -3.21
CA THR A 42 -10.61 -4.62 -3.11
C THR A 42 -10.49 -3.92 -4.46
N PHE A 43 -10.47 -4.67 -5.55
CA PHE A 43 -10.30 -4.15 -6.91
C PHE A 43 -11.59 -4.07 -7.72
N LEU A 44 -12.75 -4.19 -7.10
CA LEU A 44 -14.02 -3.76 -7.70
C LEU A 44 -14.11 -2.22 -7.64
N VAL A 45 -13.29 -1.56 -8.45
CA VAL A 45 -12.98 -0.12 -8.35
C VAL A 45 -14.18 0.81 -8.46
N ASP A 46 -15.24 0.38 -9.15
CA ASP A 46 -16.50 1.15 -9.32
C ASP A 46 -17.53 0.86 -8.22
N ASP A 47 -17.31 -0.16 -7.37
CA ASP A 47 -18.19 -0.49 -6.26
C ASP A 47 -17.59 0.01 -4.93
N LYS A 48 -18.40 0.71 -4.13
CA LYS A 48 -17.98 1.19 -2.79
C LYS A 48 -17.61 0.06 -1.82
N ILE A 49 -17.95 -1.19 -2.12
CA ILE A 49 -17.51 -2.35 -1.34
C ILE A 49 -15.98 -2.45 -1.31
N SER A 50 -15.31 -2.02 -2.40
CA SER A 50 -13.84 -1.99 -2.51
C SER A 50 -13.17 -1.19 -1.38
N ILE A 51 -13.82 -0.12 -0.92
CA ILE A 51 -13.34 0.70 0.19
C ILE A 51 -13.23 -0.14 1.48
N LYS A 52 -14.32 -0.88 1.78
CA LYS A 52 -14.38 -1.69 3.00
C LYS A 52 -13.45 -2.90 2.89
N ALA A 53 -13.38 -3.51 1.71
CA ALA A 53 -12.45 -4.59 1.43
C ALA A 53 -10.98 -4.13 1.61
N ALA A 54 -10.62 -2.97 1.05
CA ALA A 54 -9.28 -2.39 1.22
C ALA A 54 -8.94 -2.11 2.71
N TRP A 55 -9.89 -1.67 3.54
CA TRP A 55 -9.67 -1.48 4.97
C TRP A 55 -9.33 -2.77 5.69
N ILE A 56 -10.04 -3.86 5.35
CA ILE A 56 -9.80 -5.18 5.96
C ILE A 56 -8.50 -5.78 5.43
N LEU A 57 -8.19 -5.62 4.13
CA LEU A 57 -6.94 -6.05 3.54
C LEU A 57 -5.73 -5.34 4.20
N GLU A 58 -5.80 -4.03 4.38
CA GLU A 58 -4.79 -3.26 5.14
C GLU A 58 -4.64 -3.80 6.56
N TRP A 59 -5.76 -4.05 7.23
CA TRP A 59 -5.75 -4.56 8.59
C TRP A 59 -5.01 -5.90 8.66
N MET A 60 -5.37 -6.85 7.79
CA MET A 60 -4.73 -8.18 7.71
C MET A 60 -3.22 -8.05 7.47
N CYS A 61 -2.83 -7.27 6.46
CA CYS A 61 -1.42 -7.08 6.09
C CYS A 61 -0.59 -6.36 7.17
N THR A 62 -1.22 -5.54 8.02
CA THR A 62 -0.50 -4.78 9.07
C THR A 62 -0.52 -5.43 10.45
N HIS A 63 -1.26 -6.52 10.63
CA HIS A 63 -1.38 -7.25 11.90
C HIS A 63 -0.83 -8.69 11.84
N GLY A 64 0.30 -8.87 11.14
CA GLY A 64 1.04 -10.12 11.14
C GLY A 64 0.74 -11.07 9.97
N ASN A 65 -0.24 -10.75 9.12
CA ASN A 65 -0.64 -11.62 8.01
C ASN A 65 -0.19 -11.09 6.64
N LEU A 66 0.84 -10.25 6.58
CA LEU A 66 1.37 -9.74 5.31
C LEU A 66 1.74 -10.87 4.32
N PRO A 67 2.33 -12.01 4.73
CA PRO A 67 2.62 -13.09 3.79
C PRO A 67 1.41 -13.69 3.07
N TRP A 68 0.19 -13.48 3.57
CA TRP A 68 -1.00 -13.95 2.88
C TRP A 68 -1.25 -13.27 1.53
N ILE A 69 -0.63 -12.10 1.28
CA ILE A 69 -0.73 -11.41 -0.01
C ILE A 69 0.20 -12.01 -1.09
N LEU A 70 1.20 -12.81 -0.72
CA LEU A 70 2.18 -13.35 -1.66
C LEU A 70 1.55 -14.04 -2.89
N PRO A 71 0.55 -14.93 -2.74
CA PRO A 71 -0.11 -15.56 -3.88
C PRO A 71 -0.92 -14.59 -4.75
N HIS A 72 -1.17 -13.37 -4.25
CA HIS A 72 -2.01 -12.36 -4.89
C HIS A 72 -1.21 -11.13 -5.37
N LEU A 73 0.14 -11.19 -5.35
CA LEU A 73 0.98 -10.05 -5.74
C LEU A 73 0.69 -9.57 -7.16
N ASP A 74 0.50 -10.50 -8.11
CA ASP A 74 0.16 -10.15 -9.49
C ASP A 74 -1.14 -9.35 -9.59
N GLU A 75 -2.19 -9.84 -8.95
CA GLU A 75 -3.49 -9.17 -8.94
C GLU A 75 -3.38 -7.82 -8.24
N PHE A 76 -2.72 -7.78 -7.07
CA PHE A 76 -2.55 -6.57 -6.29
C PHE A 76 -1.79 -5.49 -7.07
N THR A 77 -0.60 -5.82 -7.58
CA THR A 77 0.28 -4.83 -8.22
C THR A 77 -0.25 -4.33 -9.57
N LYS A 78 -0.94 -5.18 -10.33
CA LYS A 78 -1.57 -4.80 -11.61
C LYS A 78 -2.76 -3.85 -11.42
N ASN A 79 -3.48 -3.96 -10.31
CA ASN A 79 -4.75 -3.25 -10.13
C ASN A 79 -4.66 -2.02 -9.20
N ILE A 80 -3.57 -1.80 -8.47
CA ILE A 80 -3.46 -0.63 -7.57
C ILE A 80 -3.55 0.71 -8.30
N SER A 81 -3.10 0.79 -9.56
CA SER A 81 -3.17 2.00 -10.38
C SER A 81 -4.60 2.38 -10.79
N SER A 82 -5.52 1.41 -10.83
CA SER A 82 -6.92 1.64 -11.21
C SER A 82 -7.78 2.18 -10.07
N LEU A 83 -7.26 2.21 -8.84
CA LEU A 83 -8.01 2.69 -7.67
C LEU A 83 -8.26 4.20 -7.76
N HIS A 84 -9.52 4.63 -7.58
CA HIS A 84 -9.90 6.04 -7.61
C HIS A 84 -10.61 6.53 -6.34
N PHE A 85 -11.10 5.64 -5.48
CA PHE A 85 -11.62 6.07 -4.18
C PHE A 85 -10.49 6.35 -3.20
N ASP A 86 -10.34 7.59 -2.71
CA ASP A 86 -9.34 7.97 -1.69
C ASP A 86 -9.27 6.99 -0.51
N SER A 87 -10.44 6.49 -0.09
CA SER A 87 -10.56 5.57 1.04
C SER A 87 -10.11 4.15 0.75
N ALA A 88 -9.90 3.78 -0.53
CA ALA A 88 -9.29 2.52 -0.97
C ALA A 88 -7.80 2.71 -1.30
N ILE A 89 -7.42 3.84 -1.89
CA ILE A 89 -6.02 4.16 -2.22
C ILE A 89 -5.15 4.17 -0.95
N ARG A 90 -5.59 4.83 0.12
CA ARG A 90 -4.81 4.94 1.36
C ARG A 90 -4.41 3.58 1.97
N PRO A 91 -5.32 2.62 2.14
CA PRO A 91 -4.98 1.27 2.58
C PRO A 91 -3.97 0.58 1.68
N CYS A 92 -4.18 0.62 0.37
CA CYS A 92 -3.29 -0.03 -0.59
C CYS A 92 -1.89 0.60 -0.61
N ALA A 93 -1.79 1.94 -0.52
CA ALA A 93 -0.50 2.62 -0.38
C ALA A 93 0.25 2.19 0.89
N LYS A 94 -0.48 1.94 2.00
CA LYS A 94 0.14 1.42 3.23
C LYS A 94 0.59 -0.03 3.09
N ILE A 95 -0.14 -0.86 2.37
CA ILE A 95 0.27 -2.25 2.06
C ILE A 95 1.55 -2.22 1.22
N CYS A 96 1.64 -1.38 0.18
CA CYS A 96 2.87 -1.20 -0.60
C CYS A 96 4.06 -0.79 0.28
N GLU A 97 3.86 0.10 1.25
CA GLU A 97 4.91 0.45 2.22
C GLU A 97 5.35 -0.75 3.08
N GLN A 98 4.42 -1.61 3.52
CA GLN A 98 4.78 -2.81 4.30
C GLN A 98 5.55 -3.82 3.42
N ILE A 99 5.10 -4.05 2.19
CA ILE A 99 5.80 -4.92 1.23
C ILE A 99 7.23 -4.41 1.01
N ALA A 100 7.40 -3.12 0.72
CA ALA A 100 8.72 -2.52 0.52
C ALA A 100 9.63 -2.66 1.74
N LYS A 101 9.10 -2.44 2.96
CA LYS A 101 9.86 -2.61 4.22
C LYS A 101 10.35 -4.03 4.43
N VAL A 102 9.50 -5.02 4.17
CA VAL A 102 9.88 -6.43 4.35
C VAL A 102 10.86 -6.85 3.27
N TYR A 103 10.59 -6.49 2.00
CA TYR A 103 11.45 -6.81 0.88
C TYR A 103 12.88 -6.25 1.04
N THR A 104 13.03 -5.01 1.51
CA THR A 104 14.33 -4.35 1.70
C THR A 104 14.98 -4.63 3.06
N SER A 105 14.36 -5.47 3.88
CA SER A 105 14.92 -5.82 5.19
C SER A 105 16.20 -6.66 5.04
N LYS A 106 17.09 -6.56 6.03
CA LYS A 106 18.31 -7.39 6.08
C LYS A 106 18.05 -8.87 6.39
N LYS A 107 16.88 -9.16 6.94
CA LYS A 107 16.47 -10.53 7.29
C LYS A 107 15.87 -11.19 6.06
N GLU A 108 16.36 -12.37 5.70
CA GLU A 108 15.76 -13.19 4.64
C GLU A 108 14.26 -13.40 4.87
N ASN A 109 13.50 -13.30 3.79
CA ASN A 109 12.04 -13.45 3.82
C ASN A 109 11.51 -13.82 2.43
N GLU A 110 10.29 -14.36 2.40
CA GLU A 110 9.64 -14.84 1.18
C GLU A 110 9.38 -13.75 0.15
N PHE A 111 9.25 -12.47 0.55
CA PHE A 111 9.05 -11.38 -0.40
C PHE A 111 10.27 -11.17 -1.29
N GLN A 112 11.49 -11.38 -0.78
CA GLN A 112 12.73 -11.22 -1.55
C GLN A 112 12.88 -12.25 -2.67
N SER A 113 12.28 -13.44 -2.50
CA SER A 113 12.31 -14.50 -3.50
C SER A 113 11.08 -14.53 -4.41
N THR A 114 9.97 -13.90 -4.02
CA THR A 114 8.69 -14.00 -4.71
C THR A 114 8.33 -12.74 -5.49
N LEU A 115 8.67 -11.54 -4.97
CA LEU A 115 8.33 -10.26 -5.61
C LEU A 115 9.20 -10.05 -6.86
N THR A 116 8.57 -9.97 -8.02
CA THR A 116 9.28 -9.79 -9.29
C THR A 116 9.64 -8.34 -9.56
N HIS A 117 10.57 -8.11 -10.51
CA HIS A 117 10.94 -6.75 -10.93
C HIS A 117 9.76 -5.99 -11.53
N GLU A 118 8.92 -6.67 -12.32
CA GLU A 118 7.72 -6.09 -12.94
C GLU A 118 6.69 -5.65 -11.88
N GLN A 119 6.53 -6.45 -10.81
CA GLN A 119 5.64 -6.09 -9.70
C GLN A 119 6.18 -4.90 -8.92
N ILE A 120 7.49 -4.81 -8.71
CA ILE A 120 8.14 -3.64 -8.09
C ILE A 120 7.95 -2.42 -8.98
N ASP A 121 8.14 -2.55 -10.30
CA ASP A 121 7.96 -1.45 -11.25
C ASP A 121 6.53 -0.93 -11.24
N ALA A 122 5.53 -1.81 -11.24
CA ALA A 122 4.13 -1.42 -11.14
C ALA A 122 3.81 -0.63 -9.84
N ILE A 123 4.39 -1.03 -8.70
CA ILE A 123 4.26 -0.27 -7.45
C ILE A 123 4.96 1.09 -7.54
N VAL A 124 6.15 1.14 -8.13
CA VAL A 124 6.93 2.38 -8.26
C VAL A 124 6.24 3.38 -9.19
N GLU A 125 5.79 2.94 -10.36
CA GLU A 125 5.06 3.77 -11.33
C GLU A 125 3.77 4.32 -10.72
N THR A 126 2.94 3.44 -10.13
CA THR A 126 1.73 3.87 -9.41
C THR A 126 2.06 4.84 -8.27
N GLY A 127 3.17 4.63 -7.58
CA GLY A 127 3.63 5.52 -6.53
C GLY A 127 3.95 6.92 -7.05
N PHE A 128 4.63 7.04 -8.17
CA PHE A 128 4.87 8.35 -8.80
C PHE A 128 3.57 9.00 -9.25
N ASP A 129 2.63 8.26 -9.85
CA ASP A 129 1.31 8.77 -10.21
C ASP A 129 0.57 9.32 -9.00
N TRP A 130 0.61 8.63 -7.86
CA TRP A 130 0.01 9.13 -6.61
C TRP A 130 0.73 10.35 -6.03
N LEU A 131 2.00 10.58 -6.33
CA LEU A 131 2.70 11.79 -5.90
C LEU A 131 2.42 12.99 -6.80
N ILE A 132 2.21 12.79 -8.10
CA ILE A 132 1.94 13.89 -9.05
C ILE A 132 0.46 14.27 -9.12
N THR A 133 -0.46 13.36 -8.75
CA THR A 133 -1.90 13.62 -8.71
C THR A 133 -2.35 14.10 -7.31
N PRO A 134 -3.52 14.77 -7.18
CA PRO A 134 -4.07 15.16 -5.89
C PRO A 134 -4.36 13.94 -5.01
N GLN A 135 -3.66 13.81 -3.89
CA GLN A 135 -3.84 12.71 -2.94
C GLN A 135 -3.85 13.20 -1.49
N LYS A 136 -4.47 12.43 -0.60
CA LYS A 136 -4.46 12.70 0.84
C LYS A 136 -3.04 12.58 1.41
N ILE A 137 -2.74 13.34 2.48
CA ILE A 137 -1.43 13.38 3.15
C ILE A 137 -0.90 11.98 3.48
N ALA A 138 -1.77 11.09 3.97
CA ALA A 138 -1.36 9.74 4.35
C ALA A 138 -0.90 8.89 3.15
N VAL A 139 -1.59 8.99 2.00
CA VAL A 139 -1.18 8.33 0.75
C VAL A 139 0.22 8.78 0.38
N ARG A 140 0.45 10.10 0.28
CA ARG A 140 1.76 10.67 -0.05
C ARG A 140 2.86 10.22 0.92
N ALA A 141 2.55 10.16 2.22
CA ALA A 141 3.50 9.76 3.23
C ALA A 141 3.96 8.30 3.08
N TYR A 142 3.02 7.37 2.82
CA TYR A 142 3.34 5.98 2.57
C TYR A 142 4.09 5.82 1.24
N THR A 143 3.61 6.49 0.20
CA THR A 143 4.19 6.43 -1.15
C THR A 143 5.63 6.93 -1.19
N MET A 144 5.93 8.08 -0.58
CA MET A 144 7.32 8.58 -0.51
C MET A 144 8.27 7.56 0.14
N HIS A 145 7.81 6.87 1.19
CA HIS A 145 8.65 5.86 1.85
C HIS A 145 8.80 4.60 1.00
N THR A 146 7.73 4.13 0.34
CA THR A 146 7.77 3.01 -0.60
C THR A 146 8.77 3.28 -1.73
N LEU A 147 8.69 4.45 -2.35
CA LEU A 147 9.59 4.85 -3.43
C LEU A 147 11.05 4.97 -2.96
N TYR A 148 11.29 5.51 -1.77
CA TYR A 148 12.63 5.51 -1.19
C TYR A 148 13.18 4.08 -1.03
N LEU A 149 12.41 3.16 -0.46
CA LEU A 149 12.85 1.80 -0.20
C LEU A 149 13.16 1.03 -1.50
N PHE A 150 12.26 1.04 -2.48
CA PHE A 150 12.50 0.40 -3.77
C PHE A 150 13.56 1.14 -4.59
N GLY A 151 13.71 2.45 -4.39
CA GLY A 151 14.75 3.26 -5.01
C GLY A 151 16.19 2.87 -4.59
N LEU A 152 16.37 2.12 -3.50
CA LEU A 152 17.68 1.59 -3.13
C LEU A 152 18.25 0.60 -4.16
N GLN A 153 17.41 0.08 -5.06
CA GLN A 153 17.78 -0.86 -6.12
C GLN A 153 17.50 -0.30 -7.54
N LYS A 154 17.11 0.98 -7.66
CA LYS A 154 16.74 1.63 -8.92
C LYS A 154 17.30 3.05 -8.96
N ASP A 155 18.43 3.25 -9.59
CA ASP A 155 19.22 4.50 -9.57
C ASP A 155 18.44 5.74 -10.02
N TRP A 156 17.42 5.58 -10.85
CA TRP A 156 16.60 6.69 -11.34
C TRP A 156 15.55 7.17 -10.33
N VAL A 157 15.12 6.32 -9.39
CA VAL A 157 14.04 6.65 -8.44
C VAL A 157 14.44 7.70 -7.40
N PRO A 158 15.60 7.63 -6.74
CA PRO A 158 15.97 8.62 -5.73
C PRO A 158 16.05 10.06 -6.26
N PRO A 159 16.70 10.37 -7.42
CA PRO A 159 16.74 11.75 -7.92
C PRO A 159 15.38 12.27 -8.32
N GLU A 160 14.50 11.45 -8.93
CA GLU A 160 13.15 11.87 -9.29
C GLU A 160 12.29 12.12 -8.04
N LEU A 161 12.38 11.24 -7.05
CA LEU A 161 11.70 11.41 -5.76
C LEU A 161 12.17 12.69 -5.05
N GLU A 162 13.47 12.96 -5.01
CA GLU A 162 14.04 14.19 -4.44
C GLU A 162 13.51 15.43 -5.17
N HIS A 163 13.48 15.40 -6.49
CA HIS A 163 12.92 16.48 -7.31
C HIS A 163 11.45 16.76 -6.96
N LEU A 164 10.59 15.74 -6.94
CA LEU A 164 9.17 15.90 -6.59
C LEU A 164 8.95 16.41 -5.16
N ILE A 165 9.71 15.92 -4.20
CA ILE A 165 9.61 16.38 -2.81
C ILE A 165 9.97 17.85 -2.70
N THR A 166 11.05 18.28 -3.33
CA THR A 166 11.56 19.66 -3.21
C THR A 166 10.72 20.68 -3.97
N THR A 167 10.25 20.32 -5.15
CA THR A 167 9.52 21.25 -6.04
C THR A 167 8.04 21.34 -5.74
N LYS A 168 7.39 20.24 -5.35
CA LYS A 168 5.93 20.13 -5.21
C LYS A 168 5.49 19.80 -3.78
N ILE A 169 5.85 18.64 -3.28
CA ILE A 169 5.23 18.03 -2.09
C ILE A 169 5.50 18.84 -0.81
N SER A 170 6.69 19.38 -0.65
CA SER A 170 7.07 20.17 0.53
C SER A 170 6.27 21.46 0.69
N LYS A 171 5.59 21.91 -0.37
CA LYS A 171 4.79 23.14 -0.40
C LYS A 171 3.32 22.91 -0.04
N GLU A 172 2.85 21.66 0.01
CA GLU A 172 1.42 21.36 0.12
C GLU A 172 0.88 21.43 1.56
N SER A 173 1.54 20.78 2.51
CA SER A 173 1.10 20.77 3.90
C SER A 173 2.24 20.52 4.86
N LYS A 174 2.04 20.87 6.15
CA LYS A 174 3.04 20.59 7.21
C LYS A 174 3.38 19.09 7.30
N GLY A 175 2.37 18.21 7.16
CA GLY A 175 2.57 16.76 7.20
C GLY A 175 3.38 16.23 6.01
N CYS A 176 3.08 16.69 4.79
CA CYS A 176 3.84 16.35 3.59
C CYS A 176 5.28 16.88 3.70
N LYS A 177 5.46 18.13 4.14
CA LYS A 177 6.78 18.71 4.35
C LYS A 177 7.63 17.91 5.35
N ALA A 178 7.06 17.56 6.51
CA ALA A 178 7.79 16.80 7.53
C ALA A 178 8.21 15.42 7.01
N ARG A 179 7.31 14.69 6.35
CA ARG A 179 7.66 13.38 5.75
C ARG A 179 8.66 13.53 4.63
N GLY A 180 8.50 14.51 3.74
CA GLY A 180 9.43 14.79 2.64
C GLY A 180 10.83 15.11 3.16
N THR A 181 10.96 15.98 4.18
CA THR A 181 12.25 16.29 4.81
C THR A 181 12.93 15.03 5.36
N HIS A 182 12.15 14.15 6.01
CA HIS A 182 12.67 12.87 6.50
C HIS A 182 13.22 12.00 5.36
N ILE A 183 12.44 11.82 4.27
CA ILE A 183 12.85 11.02 3.11
C ILE A 183 14.10 11.61 2.44
N LEU A 184 14.18 12.94 2.26
CA LEU A 184 15.37 13.60 1.73
C LEU A 184 16.60 13.34 2.59
N SER A 185 16.46 13.31 3.92
CA SER A 185 17.57 12.97 4.82
C SER A 185 18.05 11.53 4.66
N LEU A 186 17.14 10.60 4.39
CA LEU A 186 17.47 9.19 4.14
C LEU A 186 18.20 9.02 2.79
N ILE A 187 17.72 9.67 1.73
CA ILE A 187 18.39 9.65 0.40
C ILE A 187 19.83 10.16 0.53
N LYS A 188 20.03 11.33 1.15
CA LYS A 188 21.37 11.92 1.37
C LYS A 188 22.28 11.02 2.20
N LYS A 189 21.75 10.31 3.17
CA LYS A 189 22.52 9.38 3.98
C LYS A 189 22.98 8.17 3.17
N HIS A 190 22.12 7.67 2.29
CA HIS A 190 22.44 6.51 1.45
C HIS A 190 23.50 6.84 0.38
N GLN A 191 23.46 8.04 -0.20
CA GLN A 191 24.44 8.50 -1.21
C GLN A 191 25.87 8.71 -0.67
N LYS A 192 26.05 8.70 0.66
CA LYS A 192 27.36 8.88 1.32
C LYS A 192 28.06 7.57 1.69
N ILE A 193 27.42 6.43 1.40
CA ILE A 193 27.96 5.07 1.66
C ILE A 193 28.45 4.47 0.35
#